data_91d8f59c881b7f85ff9f390b9b511a89
#
_entry.id   91d8f59c881b7f85ff9f390b9b511a89
#
_cell.length_a   1.000
_cell.length_b   1.000
_cell.length_c   1.000
_cell.angle_alpha   90.00
_cell.angle_beta   90.00
_cell.angle_gamma   90.00
#
_symmetry.space_group_name_H-M   'P 1'
#
loop_
_entity.id
_entity.type
_entity.pdbx_description
1 polymer ?
#
loop_
_entity_poly.entity_id
_entity_poly.type
_entity_poly.pdbx_seq_one_letter_code
_entity_poly.pdbx_strand_id
1 'polypeptide(L)'
;MMRRHVKIVLASCVGLATLIASSSATAQTGDNVTLYGILDAGLTWISNANGPSKTTLDTGVMQGNRLGLRGSESLGNGMTAIFQLENGFSVATGEAGQGGALWGRQAWVGLKSDYLGSIKLGRQYDFFTDTL
;
A
#
# COMPACT_ATOMS: atom_id res chain seq x y z
N MET A 1 -17.72 -47.03 -66.25
CA MET A 1 -18.10 -45.63 -65.98
C MET A 1 -18.47 -45.51 -64.49
N MET A 2 -17.53 -45.13 -63.65
CA MET A 2 -17.58 -45.25 -62.16
C MET A 2 -17.84 -43.88 -61.54
N ARG A 3 -19.08 -43.68 -61.03
CA ARG A 3 -19.43 -42.44 -60.27
C ARG A 3 -19.00 -42.56 -58.84
N ARG A 4 -18.01 -41.72 -58.42
CA ARG A 4 -17.58 -41.56 -57.03
C ARG A 4 -18.54 -40.61 -56.31
N HIS A 5 -19.23 -41.12 -55.31
CA HIS A 5 -19.99 -40.29 -54.37
C HIS A 5 -19.05 -39.65 -53.34
N VAL A 6 -18.98 -38.33 -53.37
CA VAL A 6 -18.28 -37.53 -52.33
C VAL A 6 -19.28 -37.34 -51.18
N LYS A 7 -18.96 -37.92 -50.02
CA LYS A 7 -19.73 -37.66 -48.79
C LYS A 7 -19.11 -36.42 -48.11
N ILE A 8 -19.93 -35.36 -48.05
CA ILE A 8 -19.61 -34.15 -47.28
C ILE A 8 -19.98 -34.43 -45.84
N VAL A 9 -18.98 -34.48 -44.97
CA VAL A 9 -19.17 -34.55 -43.51
C VAL A 9 -19.26 -33.11 -43.02
N LEU A 10 -20.44 -32.65 -42.63
CA LEU A 10 -20.62 -31.42 -41.89
C LEU A 10 -20.16 -31.64 -40.43
N ALA A 11 -19.02 -31.07 -40.09
CA ALA A 11 -18.60 -30.98 -38.72
C ALA A 11 -19.34 -29.82 -38.03
N SER A 12 -20.28 -30.16 -37.16
CA SER A 12 -20.94 -29.19 -36.27
C SER A 12 -20.01 -28.72 -35.19
N CYS A 13 -19.50 -27.49 -35.34
CA CYS A 13 -18.81 -26.78 -34.25
C CYS A 13 -19.86 -26.32 -33.23
N VAL A 14 -20.01 -27.07 -32.14
CA VAL A 14 -20.74 -26.62 -30.95
C VAL A 14 -19.83 -25.65 -30.22
N GLY A 15 -20.07 -24.34 -30.39
CA GLY A 15 -19.41 -23.30 -29.64
C GLY A 15 -19.90 -23.30 -28.20
N LEU A 16 -19.02 -23.72 -27.29
CA LEU A 16 -19.24 -23.61 -25.86
C LEU A 16 -19.04 -22.14 -25.45
N ALA A 17 -20.12 -21.38 -25.38
CA ALA A 17 -20.15 -20.03 -24.87
C ALA A 17 -19.98 -20.10 -23.32
N THR A 18 -18.77 -19.95 -22.81
CA THR A 18 -18.53 -19.76 -21.41
C THR A 18 -19.04 -18.37 -21.02
N LEU A 19 -20.17 -18.30 -20.32
CA LEU A 19 -20.61 -17.10 -19.62
C LEU A 19 -19.59 -16.80 -18.51
N ILE A 20 -18.73 -15.82 -18.74
CA ILE A 20 -17.93 -15.20 -17.69
C ILE A 20 -18.91 -14.35 -16.88
N ALA A 21 -19.42 -14.90 -15.79
CA ALA A 21 -20.11 -14.12 -14.77
C ALA A 21 -19.09 -13.18 -14.14
N SER A 22 -19.02 -11.93 -14.61
CA SER A 22 -18.32 -10.85 -13.93
C SER A 22 -19.06 -10.60 -12.63
N SER A 23 -18.55 -11.20 -11.53
CA SER A 23 -18.94 -10.81 -10.18
C SER A 23 -18.50 -9.36 -9.98
N SER A 24 -19.44 -8.43 -9.97
CA SER A 24 -19.21 -7.08 -9.53
C SER A 24 -18.74 -7.17 -8.08
N ALA A 25 -17.49 -6.89 -7.81
CA ALA A 25 -17.00 -6.68 -6.45
C ALA A 25 -17.70 -5.41 -5.93
N THR A 26 -18.78 -5.58 -5.20
CA THR A 26 -19.37 -4.49 -4.42
C THR A 26 -18.43 -4.23 -3.27
N ALA A 27 -17.83 -3.03 -3.24
CA ALA A 27 -17.11 -2.56 -2.07
C ALA A 27 -18.08 -2.59 -0.88
N GLN A 28 -17.83 -3.48 0.08
CA GLN A 28 -18.62 -3.55 1.30
C GLN A 28 -18.48 -2.22 2.04
N THR A 29 -19.61 -1.67 2.47
CA THR A 29 -19.66 -0.47 3.32
C THR A 29 -19.03 -0.82 4.67
N GLY A 30 -17.74 -0.50 4.82
CA GLY A 30 -16.97 -0.81 6.04
C GLY A 30 -15.48 -1.01 5.79
N ASP A 31 -15.09 -1.30 4.55
CA ASP A 31 -13.70 -1.51 4.19
C ASP A 31 -13.09 -0.18 3.76
N ASN A 32 -12.11 0.30 4.53
CA ASN A 32 -11.50 1.59 4.27
C ASN A 32 -10.00 1.43 4.03
N VAL A 33 -9.53 1.93 2.87
CA VAL A 33 -8.13 2.19 2.63
C VAL A 33 -7.91 3.70 2.65
N THR A 34 -7.03 4.16 3.52
CA THR A 34 -6.70 5.57 3.69
C THR A 34 -5.27 5.80 3.23
N LEU A 35 -5.10 6.71 2.28
CA LEU A 35 -3.81 7.31 1.98
C LEU A 35 -3.58 8.45 2.97
N TYR A 36 -2.39 8.49 3.59
CA TYR A 36 -2.01 9.56 4.52
C TYR A 36 -0.53 9.92 4.35
N GLY A 37 -0.14 11.06 4.89
CA GLY A 37 1.26 11.47 4.86
C GLY A 37 1.51 12.77 5.59
N ILE A 38 2.79 13.08 5.75
CA ILE A 38 3.31 14.33 6.29
C ILE A 38 4.44 14.78 5.39
N LEU A 39 4.40 16.05 4.99
CA LEU A 39 5.48 16.76 4.31
C LEU A 39 5.97 17.85 5.25
N ASP A 40 7.22 17.75 5.65
CA ASP A 40 7.88 18.72 6.52
C ASP A 40 9.21 19.14 5.89
N ALA A 41 9.33 20.40 5.54
CA ALA A 41 10.53 20.99 4.97
C ALA A 41 10.72 22.42 5.49
N GLY A 42 11.95 22.80 5.71
CA GLY A 42 12.33 24.14 6.18
C GLY A 42 13.56 24.67 5.45
N LEU A 43 13.68 25.98 5.39
CA LEU A 43 14.91 26.65 4.96
C LEU A 43 15.75 26.99 6.18
N THR A 44 16.97 26.44 6.23
CA THR A 44 17.93 26.75 7.28
C THR A 44 19.03 27.64 6.74
N TRP A 45 19.25 28.76 7.38
CA TRP A 45 20.37 29.67 7.09
C TRP A 45 21.37 29.64 8.23
N ILE A 46 22.64 29.41 7.91
CA ILE A 46 23.75 29.39 8.84
C ILE A 46 24.75 30.48 8.46
N SER A 47 25.00 31.46 9.36
CA SER A 47 25.85 32.61 9.09
C SER A 47 27.36 32.31 9.01
N ASN A 48 27.80 31.21 9.55
CA ASN A 48 29.22 30.80 9.58
C ASN A 48 29.36 29.29 9.52
N ALA A 49 29.28 28.75 8.33
CA ALA A 49 29.39 27.30 8.09
C ALA A 49 30.82 26.91 7.71
N ASN A 50 31.80 27.10 8.62
CA ASN A 50 33.24 26.98 8.38
C ASN A 50 33.76 27.96 7.29
N GLY A 51 33.24 29.23 7.31
CA GLY A 51 33.56 30.25 6.34
C GLY A 51 32.32 31.03 5.89
N PRO A 52 31.89 30.94 4.59
CA PRO A 52 30.76 31.68 4.12
C PRO A 52 29.42 31.18 4.71
N SER A 53 28.38 32.02 4.62
CA SER A 53 27.03 31.61 5.02
C SER A 53 26.48 30.54 4.06
N LYS A 54 25.65 29.65 4.60
CA LYS A 54 25.00 28.56 3.85
C LYS A 54 23.49 28.58 4.05
N THR A 55 22.76 28.40 2.97
CA THR A 55 21.31 28.17 3.01
C THR A 55 21.04 26.75 2.49
N THR A 56 20.26 25.98 3.23
CA THR A 56 19.86 24.62 2.89
C THR A 56 18.36 24.45 2.97
N LEU A 57 17.82 23.60 2.09
CA LEU A 57 16.49 23.02 2.26
C LEU A 57 16.63 21.79 3.15
N ASP A 58 16.16 21.89 4.39
CA ASP A 58 16.15 20.76 5.32
C ASP A 58 14.82 20.03 5.24
N THR A 59 14.84 18.74 5.52
CA THR A 59 13.71 17.84 5.40
C THR A 59 13.43 17.16 6.73
N GLY A 60 12.16 17.13 7.13
CA GLY A 60 11.78 16.49 8.40
C GLY A 60 12.28 17.25 9.63
N VAL A 61 12.17 18.57 9.62
CA VAL A 61 12.68 19.46 10.69
C VAL A 61 11.96 19.23 12.02
N MET A 62 10.65 19.08 11.98
CA MET A 62 9.81 18.80 13.15
C MET A 62 9.27 17.36 13.13
N GLN A 63 8.90 16.86 11.94
CA GLN A 63 8.34 15.54 11.76
C GLN A 63 8.95 14.86 10.54
N GLY A 64 9.36 13.62 10.66
CA GLY A 64 9.85 12.85 9.52
C GLY A 64 8.81 12.73 8.42
N ASN A 65 9.20 13.12 7.19
CA ASN A 65 8.33 12.99 6.03
C ASN A 65 7.93 11.54 5.81
N ARG A 66 6.68 11.33 5.50
CA ARG A 66 6.13 9.99 5.31
C ARG A 66 4.95 10.00 4.35
N LEU A 67 4.78 8.90 3.65
CA LEU A 67 3.61 8.56 2.85
C LEU A 67 3.21 7.15 3.22
N GLY A 68 1.94 6.93 3.49
CA GLY A 68 1.47 5.62 3.92
C GLY A 68 0.07 5.29 3.44
N LEU A 69 -0.19 4.00 3.46
CA LEU A 69 -1.50 3.39 3.27
C LEU A 69 -1.84 2.62 4.54
N ARG A 70 -3.04 2.77 5.03
CA ARG A 70 -3.59 1.94 6.09
C ARG A 70 -5.01 1.53 5.73
N GLY A 71 -5.39 0.37 6.18
CA GLY A 71 -6.74 -0.11 5.89
C GLY A 71 -7.24 -1.09 6.93
N SER A 72 -8.56 -1.28 6.86
CA SER A 72 -9.27 -2.23 7.70
C SER A 72 -10.39 -2.88 6.92
N GLU A 73 -10.65 -4.17 7.19
CA GLU A 73 -11.71 -4.97 6.60
C GLU A 73 -12.42 -5.75 7.69
N SER A 74 -13.73 -5.62 7.79
CA SER A 74 -14.53 -6.36 8.75
C SER A 74 -14.66 -7.82 8.31
N LEU A 75 -14.26 -8.74 9.19
CA LEU A 75 -14.39 -10.19 8.97
C LEU A 75 -15.66 -10.77 9.62
N GLY A 76 -16.47 -9.91 10.26
CA GLY A 76 -17.60 -10.34 11.05
C GLY A 76 -17.24 -10.81 12.45
N ASN A 77 -18.25 -11.06 13.29
CA ASN A 77 -18.10 -11.57 14.65
C ASN A 77 -17.12 -10.77 15.54
N GLY A 78 -17.02 -9.45 15.36
CA GLY A 78 -16.11 -8.59 16.12
C GLY A 78 -14.63 -8.75 15.72
N MET A 79 -14.34 -9.34 14.54
CA MET A 79 -13.00 -9.48 14.00
C MET A 79 -12.80 -8.52 12.82
N THR A 80 -11.62 -7.91 12.75
CA THR A 80 -11.23 -6.97 11.69
C THR A 80 -9.80 -7.30 11.23
N ALA A 81 -9.59 -7.45 9.93
CA ALA A 81 -8.26 -7.45 9.34
C ALA A 81 -7.77 -5.99 9.25
N ILE A 82 -6.49 -5.76 9.56
CA ILE A 82 -5.88 -4.43 9.54
C ILE A 82 -4.51 -4.50 8.87
N PHE A 83 -4.10 -3.43 8.22
CA PHE A 83 -2.75 -3.30 7.68
C PHE A 83 -2.26 -1.86 7.70
N GLN A 84 -0.95 -1.70 7.64
CA GLN A 84 -0.30 -0.41 7.43
C GLN A 84 1.02 -0.59 6.67
N LEU A 85 1.21 0.28 5.67
CA LEU A 85 2.42 0.41 4.87
C LEU A 85 2.86 1.87 4.94
N GLU A 86 4.10 2.15 5.35
CA GLU A 86 4.59 3.53 5.49
C GLU A 86 6.02 3.64 4.97
N ASN A 87 6.21 4.55 4.03
CA ASN A 87 7.49 4.97 3.48
C ASN A 87 7.94 6.27 4.14
N GLY A 88 9.23 6.38 4.42
CA GLY A 88 9.88 7.64 4.79
C GLY A 88 10.71 8.15 3.63
N PHE A 89 10.74 9.46 3.40
CA PHE A 89 11.47 10.03 2.28
C PHE A 89 11.97 11.45 2.58
N SER A 90 12.94 11.89 1.79
CA SER A 90 13.46 13.26 1.80
C SER A 90 12.71 14.11 0.78
N VAL A 91 12.10 15.22 1.21
CA VAL A 91 11.49 16.18 0.27
C VAL A 91 12.57 16.92 -0.53
N ALA A 92 13.77 17.09 0.02
CA ALA A 92 14.85 17.81 -0.64
C ALA A 92 15.49 17.02 -1.80
N THR A 93 15.55 15.68 -1.70
CA THR A 93 16.24 14.83 -2.69
C THR A 93 15.33 13.82 -3.39
N GLY A 94 14.16 13.54 -2.82
CA GLY A 94 13.26 12.47 -3.28
C GLY A 94 13.71 11.05 -2.88
N GLU A 95 14.82 10.91 -2.16
CA GLU A 95 15.33 9.61 -1.74
C GLU A 95 14.47 8.98 -0.67
N ALA A 96 14.30 7.65 -0.75
CA ALA A 96 13.65 6.88 0.29
C ALA A 96 14.53 6.83 1.54
N GLY A 97 13.91 7.01 2.71
CA GLY A 97 14.56 6.84 4.00
C GLY A 97 14.83 5.37 4.35
N GLN A 98 15.26 5.13 5.60
CA GLN A 98 15.46 3.79 6.17
C GLN A 98 16.27 2.84 5.27
N GLY A 99 17.37 3.37 4.68
CA GLY A 99 18.25 2.59 3.82
C GLY A 99 17.68 2.27 2.43
N GLY A 100 16.73 3.07 1.94
CA GLY A 100 16.13 2.89 0.61
C GLY A 100 14.98 1.87 0.58
N ALA A 101 14.53 1.38 1.72
CA ALA A 101 13.42 0.43 1.78
C ALA A 101 12.08 1.10 1.44
N LEU A 102 11.32 0.52 0.48
CA LEU A 102 10.04 1.06 0.02
C LEU A 102 9.04 1.27 1.17
N TRP A 103 8.94 0.34 2.10
CA TRP A 103 8.11 0.45 3.30
C TRP A 103 8.97 0.40 4.56
N GLY A 104 9.98 1.28 4.58
CA GLY A 104 11.03 1.25 5.60
C GLY A 104 10.60 1.69 7.00
N ARG A 105 9.48 2.42 7.13
CA ARG A 105 8.96 2.86 8.42
C ARG A 105 8.04 1.82 9.04
N GLN A 106 6.97 1.44 8.34
CA GLN A 106 6.04 0.40 8.77
C GLN A 106 5.61 -0.47 7.58
N ALA A 107 5.50 -1.78 7.81
CA ALA A 107 5.00 -2.75 6.84
C ALA A 107 4.45 -3.96 7.61
N TRP A 108 3.17 -3.92 7.99
CA TRP A 108 2.57 -4.96 8.80
C TRP A 108 1.12 -5.22 8.42
N VAL A 109 0.67 -6.43 8.73
CA VAL A 109 -0.72 -6.87 8.70
C VAL A 109 -1.12 -7.39 10.07
N GLY A 110 -2.40 -7.37 10.39
CA GLY A 110 -2.86 -7.83 11.69
C GLY A 110 -4.33 -8.20 11.72
N LEU A 111 -4.71 -8.76 12.85
CA LEU A 111 -6.09 -9.02 13.23
C LEU A 111 -6.40 -8.25 14.51
N LYS A 112 -7.54 -7.58 14.52
CA LYS A 112 -8.09 -6.90 15.69
C LYS A 112 -9.37 -7.60 16.10
N SER A 113 -9.54 -7.83 17.40
CA SER A 113 -10.78 -8.32 18.01
C SER A 113 -11.33 -7.25 18.94
N ASP A 114 -12.64 -7.08 18.97
CA ASP A 114 -13.30 -6.14 19.89
C ASP A 114 -13.14 -6.54 21.37
N TYR A 115 -12.81 -7.81 21.64
CA TYR A 115 -12.69 -8.36 22.99
C TYR A 115 -11.27 -8.68 23.44
N LEU A 116 -10.37 -9.06 22.49
CA LEU A 116 -9.05 -9.60 22.80
C LEU A 116 -7.90 -8.64 22.45
N GLY A 117 -8.21 -7.48 21.83
CA GLY A 117 -7.18 -6.57 21.34
C GLY A 117 -6.70 -6.90 19.93
N SER A 118 -5.42 -6.68 19.62
CA SER A 118 -4.90 -6.88 18.27
C SER A 118 -3.55 -7.61 18.25
N ILE A 119 -3.34 -8.39 17.20
CA ILE A 119 -2.05 -8.99 16.85
C ILE A 119 -1.60 -8.38 15.52
N LYS A 120 -0.38 -7.85 15.47
CA LYS A 120 0.24 -7.27 14.28
C LYS A 120 1.52 -8.04 13.96
N LEU A 121 1.74 -8.36 12.69
CA LEU A 121 2.91 -9.11 12.20
C LEU A 121 3.58 -8.29 11.11
N GLY A 122 4.88 -8.07 11.24
CA GLY A 122 5.70 -7.34 10.29
C GLY A 122 6.53 -6.24 10.94
N ARG A 123 7.05 -5.32 10.09
CA ARG A 123 7.83 -4.19 10.54
C ARG A 123 6.92 -3.12 11.13
N GLN A 124 7.15 -2.76 12.36
CA GLN A 124 6.38 -1.74 13.09
C GLN A 124 7.30 -0.92 13.98
N TYR A 125 6.82 0.22 14.45
CA TYR A 125 7.53 0.99 15.46
C TYR A 125 7.64 0.19 16.76
N ASP A 126 8.63 0.53 17.54
CA ASP A 126 8.74 0.04 18.91
C ASP A 126 7.67 0.67 19.81
N PHE A 127 7.52 0.09 20.98
CA PHE A 127 6.54 0.54 21.97
C PHE A 127 6.73 2.01 22.37
N PHE A 128 7.96 2.49 22.45
CA PHE A 128 8.25 3.88 22.86
C PHE A 128 7.83 4.88 21.81
N THR A 129 7.98 4.55 20.53
CA THR A 129 7.60 5.43 19.42
C THR A 129 6.08 5.53 19.26
N ASP A 130 5.32 4.48 19.60
CA ASP A 130 3.86 4.42 19.48
C ASP A 130 3.13 5.07 20.68
N THR A 131 3.80 5.26 21.81
CA THR A 131 3.18 5.71 23.08
C THR A 131 3.57 7.11 23.52
N LEU A 132 4.57 7.74 22.91
CA LEU A 132 5.03 9.12 23.15
C LEU A 132 4.64 10.06 22.03
#